data_cc8783db86aeb4173d9fb04473c7333d
#
_entry.id   cc8783db86aeb4173d9fb04473c7333d
#
_cell.length_a   1.000
_cell.length_b   1.000
_cell.length_c   1.000
_cell.angle_alpha   90.00
_cell.angle_beta   90.00
_cell.angle_gamma   90.00
#
_symmetry.space_group_name_H-M   'P 1'
#
loop_
_entity.id
_entity.type
_entity.pdbx_description
1 polymer ?
#
loop_
_entity_poly.entity_id
_entity_poly.type
_entity_poly.pdbx_seq_one_letter_code
_entity_poly.pdbx_strand_id
1 'polypeptide(L)'
;MNKVFAAGAMTLAVALGLSACSSTSGGGRSAAPSSASGKQKVSFLVFPSPNLPESYWKAQVALVTKADPDLEVELVAAPSESERNDYAKQLAASGQLPDVQIGMQDLIALEPSLATWTDAELKDFLCPTCGAVNGKILQLPTNTQTIPNVYYNKKLFQQAGIAEPPKTYAELLADAEKLKAKGVTPFVSGGVFVTSQPWTAILATDLYAKTPDWMTRRRKGEVKFAGDPAMKAATQKFADLAAKGYIDKRQIGQDYPKTQEAFLGGKGAMYPMGSWFAAAADQSPMKDDIGVFPWPSDDGSLHMPTFTGGGLSVSATAKNMAAAKKFALAFQLTKENLDASVKADALFPAIKGYSPPSDTGPVFKAVYDLWQKALSEKATVPAFSWEAGDVAMLPGMQGKFWSTAQDLVSGEKTVDQALSFLDTEWEKTG
;
A
#
# COMPACT_ATOMS: atom_id res chain seq x y z
N MET A 1 -56.27 8.50 18.27
CA MET A 1 -57.22 8.69 17.12
C MET A 1 -56.78 7.73 16.05
N ASN A 2 -57.64 6.74 15.84
CA ASN A 2 -57.48 5.65 14.87
C ASN A 2 -57.57 6.15 13.41
N LYS A 3 -56.81 5.51 12.52
CA LYS A 3 -57.41 5.10 11.24
C LYS A 3 -56.57 3.95 10.63
N VAL A 4 -57.20 2.82 10.57
CA VAL A 4 -56.95 1.58 9.81
C VAL A 4 -57.47 1.80 8.38
N PHE A 5 -56.81 1.20 7.37
CA PHE A 5 -57.35 0.75 6.07
C PHE A 5 -56.19 0.11 5.31
N ALA A 6 -56.21 -0.98 4.66
CA ALA A 6 -57.07 -2.12 4.35
C ALA A 6 -56.32 -2.86 3.23
N ALA A 7 -56.33 -4.17 3.30
CA ALA A 7 -55.69 -5.10 2.38
C ALA A 7 -56.38 -5.08 0.98
N GLY A 8 -55.59 -5.38 -0.07
CA GLY A 8 -56.06 -5.67 -1.40
C GLY A 8 -55.27 -6.82 -2.01
N ALA A 9 -55.83 -8.03 -1.91
CA ALA A 9 -55.36 -9.20 -2.65
C ALA A 9 -55.87 -9.14 -4.09
N MET A 10 -55.04 -9.41 -5.05
CA MET A 10 -55.46 -9.69 -6.42
C MET A 10 -54.79 -10.97 -6.90
N THR A 11 -55.59 -12.01 -6.93
CA THR A 11 -55.41 -13.28 -7.63
C THR A 11 -55.60 -13.07 -9.12
N LEU A 12 -54.71 -13.59 -9.97
CA LEU A 12 -55.05 -13.86 -11.37
C LEU A 12 -54.40 -15.16 -11.87
N ALA A 13 -55.20 -15.83 -12.59
CA ALA A 13 -55.32 -17.21 -12.98
C ALA A 13 -54.21 -17.74 -13.90
N VAL A 14 -54.04 -19.05 -13.76
CA VAL A 14 -53.36 -20.02 -14.62
C VAL A 14 -54.04 -20.14 -15.97
N ALA A 15 -53.26 -20.19 -17.06
CA ALA A 15 -53.68 -20.75 -18.34
C ALA A 15 -52.62 -21.77 -18.80
N LEU A 16 -52.96 -23.03 -18.67
CA LEU A 16 -52.31 -24.18 -19.29
C LEU A 16 -52.67 -24.23 -20.77
N GLY A 17 -51.65 -24.28 -21.62
CA GLY A 17 -51.79 -24.59 -23.05
C GLY A 17 -50.91 -25.79 -23.39
N LEU A 18 -51.51 -26.98 -23.42
CA LEU A 18 -50.95 -28.17 -24.04
C LEU A 18 -51.10 -28.08 -25.56
N SER A 19 -50.04 -28.31 -26.30
CA SER A 19 -50.13 -28.69 -27.72
C SER A 19 -49.07 -29.72 -28.05
N ALA A 20 -49.56 -30.72 -28.75
CA ALA A 20 -49.02 -32.05 -28.94
C ALA A 20 -47.85 -32.15 -29.93
N CYS A 21 -47.19 -33.32 -29.82
CA CYS A 21 -46.15 -33.86 -30.68
C CYS A 21 -46.51 -33.92 -32.18
N SER A 22 -45.50 -33.68 -33.03
CA SER A 22 -45.36 -34.44 -34.28
C SER A 22 -43.86 -34.69 -34.56
N SER A 23 -43.53 -35.96 -34.66
CA SER A 23 -42.26 -36.52 -35.08
C SER A 23 -42.05 -36.33 -36.57
N THR A 24 -40.92 -35.85 -37.02
CA THR A 24 -40.32 -36.21 -38.31
C THR A 24 -38.81 -36.20 -38.24
N SER A 25 -38.25 -37.29 -38.66
CA SER A 25 -36.84 -37.62 -38.79
C SER A 25 -36.14 -36.80 -39.88
N GLY A 26 -34.88 -36.44 -39.65
CA GLY A 26 -33.98 -36.13 -40.75
C GLY A 26 -32.90 -35.10 -40.49
N GLY A 27 -31.65 -35.52 -40.46
CA GLY A 27 -30.49 -34.68 -40.81
C GLY A 27 -29.72 -34.07 -39.65
N GLY A 28 -28.68 -34.79 -39.21
CA GLY A 28 -27.65 -34.23 -38.30
C GLY A 28 -26.96 -33.02 -38.91
N ARG A 29 -27.14 -31.86 -38.25
CA ARG A 29 -26.22 -30.76 -38.31
C ARG A 29 -25.69 -30.58 -36.92
N SER A 30 -24.40 -30.90 -36.72
CA SER A 30 -23.65 -30.46 -35.55
C SER A 30 -23.84 -28.96 -35.43
N ALA A 31 -24.61 -28.53 -34.44
CA ALA A 31 -24.59 -27.13 -34.02
C ALA A 31 -23.21 -26.86 -33.46
N ALA A 32 -22.43 -26.07 -34.16
CA ALA A 32 -21.28 -25.40 -33.60
C ALA A 32 -21.74 -24.63 -32.36
N PRO A 33 -20.94 -24.61 -31.25
CA PRO A 33 -21.31 -23.79 -30.13
C PRO A 33 -21.42 -22.34 -30.61
N SER A 34 -22.61 -21.76 -30.48
CA SER A 34 -22.82 -20.34 -30.70
C SER A 34 -21.91 -19.61 -29.71
N SER A 35 -20.81 -19.02 -30.20
CA SER A 35 -20.06 -18.03 -29.47
C SER A 35 -21.03 -16.90 -29.12
N ALA A 36 -21.45 -16.85 -27.85
CA ALA A 36 -22.13 -15.70 -27.33
C ALA A 36 -21.18 -14.52 -27.48
N SER A 37 -21.42 -13.63 -28.45
CA SER A 37 -20.64 -12.44 -28.76
C SER A 37 -20.89 -11.33 -27.74
N GLY A 38 -20.79 -11.64 -26.45
CA GLY A 38 -20.87 -10.66 -25.37
C GLY A 38 -19.50 -10.39 -24.80
N LYS A 39 -19.16 -9.12 -24.56
CA LYS A 39 -17.92 -8.76 -23.87
C LYS A 39 -17.85 -9.42 -22.50
N GLN A 40 -16.65 -9.83 -22.09
CA GLN A 40 -16.37 -10.40 -20.79
C GLN A 40 -16.27 -9.25 -19.77
N LYS A 41 -17.28 -9.14 -18.91
CA LYS A 41 -17.35 -8.07 -17.90
C LYS A 41 -16.49 -8.42 -16.69
N VAL A 42 -15.72 -7.44 -16.22
CA VAL A 42 -14.87 -7.51 -15.02
C VAL A 42 -15.06 -6.22 -14.23
N SER A 43 -15.43 -6.32 -12.95
CA SER A 43 -15.46 -5.19 -12.03
C SER A 43 -14.10 -5.04 -11.33
N PHE A 44 -13.58 -3.81 -11.25
CA PHE A 44 -12.25 -3.52 -10.73
C PHE A 44 -12.29 -2.48 -9.64
N LEU A 45 -11.99 -2.87 -8.38
CA LEU A 45 -11.88 -1.99 -7.22
C LEU A 45 -10.53 -1.28 -7.22
N VAL A 46 -10.57 0.04 -7.22
CA VAL A 46 -9.41 0.93 -7.16
C VAL A 46 -9.50 1.91 -5.99
N PHE A 47 -8.35 2.43 -5.58
CA PHE A 47 -8.23 3.38 -4.46
C PHE A 47 -7.58 4.67 -4.97
N PRO A 48 -8.36 5.70 -5.32
CA PRO A 48 -7.83 6.97 -5.76
C PRO A 48 -6.95 7.62 -4.67
N SER A 49 -5.82 8.17 -5.10
CA SER A 49 -4.88 8.93 -4.27
C SER A 49 -4.41 10.17 -5.05
N PRO A 50 -3.66 11.10 -4.42
CA PRO A 50 -3.11 12.26 -5.13
C PRO A 50 -2.31 11.88 -6.38
N ASN A 51 -1.51 10.81 -6.32
CA ASN A 51 -0.69 10.34 -7.43
C ASN A 51 -1.49 9.48 -8.43
N LEU A 52 -2.53 8.81 -7.97
CA LEU A 52 -3.34 7.85 -8.73
C LEU A 52 -4.82 8.24 -8.73
N PRO A 53 -5.20 9.39 -9.33
CA PRO A 53 -6.59 9.81 -9.42
C PRO A 53 -7.40 8.84 -10.29
N GLU A 54 -8.72 8.94 -10.23
CA GLU A 54 -9.61 8.06 -11.01
C GLU A 54 -9.32 8.10 -12.53
N SER A 55 -8.88 9.25 -13.04
CA SER A 55 -8.46 9.40 -14.45
C SER A 55 -7.24 8.53 -14.80
N TYR A 56 -6.31 8.35 -13.87
CA TYR A 56 -5.18 7.43 -14.03
C TYR A 56 -5.70 5.99 -14.22
N TRP A 57 -6.56 5.53 -13.32
CA TRP A 57 -7.11 4.16 -13.40
C TRP A 57 -7.87 3.91 -14.69
N LYS A 58 -8.68 4.88 -15.13
CA LYS A 58 -9.39 4.82 -16.42
C LYS A 58 -8.42 4.69 -17.60
N ALA A 59 -7.33 5.46 -17.59
CA ALA A 59 -6.30 5.39 -18.64
C ALA A 59 -5.60 4.02 -18.67
N GLN A 60 -5.25 3.47 -17.50
CA GLN A 60 -4.59 2.16 -17.41
C GLN A 60 -5.51 1.01 -17.87
N VAL A 61 -6.78 1.04 -17.49
CA VAL A 61 -7.78 0.07 -17.98
C VAL A 61 -7.94 0.17 -19.49
N ALA A 62 -7.95 1.38 -20.05
CA ALA A 62 -8.08 1.59 -21.48
C ALA A 62 -6.90 0.97 -22.30
N LEU A 63 -5.69 0.93 -21.75
CA LEU A 63 -4.55 0.25 -22.40
C LEU A 63 -4.83 -1.26 -22.53
N VAL A 64 -5.31 -1.89 -21.46
CA VAL A 64 -5.63 -3.33 -21.46
C VAL A 64 -6.81 -3.64 -22.39
N THR A 65 -7.90 -2.89 -22.29
CA THR A 65 -9.11 -3.15 -23.09
C THR A 65 -8.91 -2.82 -24.57
N LYS A 66 -7.97 -1.93 -24.91
CA LYS A 66 -7.55 -1.68 -26.31
C LYS A 66 -6.79 -2.89 -26.87
N ALA A 67 -5.94 -3.53 -26.08
CA ALA A 67 -5.21 -4.74 -26.46
C ALA A 67 -6.12 -5.98 -26.49
N ASP A 68 -7.14 -6.00 -25.67
CA ASP A 68 -8.15 -7.09 -25.57
C ASP A 68 -9.57 -6.51 -25.62
N PRO A 69 -10.14 -6.31 -26.83
CA PRO A 69 -11.45 -5.71 -27.03
C PRO A 69 -12.63 -6.55 -26.49
N ASP A 70 -12.40 -7.84 -26.19
CA ASP A 70 -13.39 -8.72 -25.60
C ASP A 70 -13.61 -8.44 -24.11
N LEU A 71 -12.70 -7.70 -23.45
CA LEU A 71 -12.87 -7.26 -22.07
C LEU A 71 -13.70 -5.97 -21.99
N GLU A 72 -14.59 -5.92 -21.01
CA GLU A 72 -15.30 -4.72 -20.55
C GLU A 72 -15.05 -4.57 -19.07
N VAL A 73 -14.36 -3.49 -18.64
CA VAL A 73 -13.97 -3.29 -17.26
C VAL A 73 -14.74 -2.13 -16.64
N GLU A 74 -15.45 -2.43 -15.55
CA GLU A 74 -16.15 -1.45 -14.72
C GLU A 74 -15.29 -1.06 -13.53
N LEU A 75 -14.95 0.23 -13.41
CA LEU A 75 -14.19 0.75 -12.27
C LEU A 75 -15.11 1.00 -11.06
N VAL A 76 -14.72 0.49 -9.90
CA VAL A 76 -15.34 0.76 -8.61
C VAL A 76 -14.31 1.53 -7.77
N ALA A 77 -14.53 2.83 -7.57
CA ALA A 77 -13.64 3.66 -6.77
C ALA A 77 -14.01 3.58 -5.28
N ALA A 78 -13.05 3.28 -4.44
CA ALA A 78 -13.23 3.34 -2.99
C ALA A 78 -13.33 4.78 -2.49
N PRO A 79 -14.03 5.04 -1.36
CA PRO A 79 -14.25 6.40 -0.83
C PRO A 79 -12.96 7.10 -0.41
N SER A 80 -12.00 6.38 0.19
CA SER A 80 -10.75 6.94 0.66
C SER A 80 -9.65 5.87 0.75
N GLU A 81 -8.39 6.33 0.63
CA GLU A 81 -7.24 5.44 0.74
C GLU A 81 -7.01 4.95 2.17
N SER A 82 -7.29 5.77 3.17
CA SER A 82 -7.10 5.42 4.59
C SER A 82 -8.02 4.30 5.09
N GLU A 83 -9.14 4.09 4.40
CA GLU A 83 -10.16 3.07 4.73
C GLU A 83 -10.09 1.86 3.78
N ARG A 84 -9.05 1.77 2.97
CA ARG A 84 -8.89 0.77 1.90
C ARG A 84 -9.23 -0.66 2.34
N ASN A 85 -8.53 -1.14 3.37
CA ASN A 85 -8.71 -2.52 3.83
C ASN A 85 -10.08 -2.75 4.47
N ASP A 86 -10.60 -1.79 5.23
CA ASP A 86 -11.90 -1.90 5.88
C ASP A 86 -13.03 -1.87 4.86
N TYR A 87 -12.94 -1.03 3.84
CA TYR A 87 -13.90 -1.01 2.74
C TYR A 87 -13.91 -2.33 1.97
N ALA A 88 -12.74 -2.89 1.64
CA ALA A 88 -12.65 -4.19 0.98
C ALA A 88 -13.21 -5.33 1.85
N LYS A 89 -12.93 -5.34 3.16
CA LYS A 89 -13.50 -6.32 4.11
C LYS A 89 -15.01 -6.20 4.20
N GLN A 90 -15.56 -4.99 4.22
CA GLN A 90 -17.00 -4.76 4.21
C GLN A 90 -17.67 -5.31 2.93
N LEU A 91 -17.07 -5.05 1.76
CA LEU A 91 -17.56 -5.58 0.49
C LEU A 91 -17.47 -7.12 0.45
N ALA A 92 -16.38 -7.69 0.96
CA ALA A 92 -16.22 -9.14 1.06
C ALA A 92 -17.29 -9.78 1.96
N ALA A 93 -17.51 -9.20 3.15
CA ALA A 93 -18.53 -9.69 4.11
C ALA A 93 -19.96 -9.60 3.56
N SER A 94 -20.26 -8.63 2.70
CA SER A 94 -21.57 -8.48 2.05
C SER A 94 -21.71 -9.27 0.74
N GLY A 95 -20.67 -9.99 0.30
CA GLY A 95 -20.65 -10.71 -0.99
C GLY A 95 -20.62 -9.77 -2.20
N GLN A 96 -20.17 -8.52 -2.02
CA GLN A 96 -20.13 -7.50 -3.05
C GLN A 96 -18.70 -7.12 -3.47
N LEU A 97 -17.71 -7.95 -3.11
CA LEU A 97 -16.33 -7.71 -3.50
C LEU A 97 -16.21 -7.76 -5.03
N PRO A 98 -15.72 -6.69 -5.69
CA PRO A 98 -15.51 -6.67 -7.13
C PRO A 98 -14.62 -7.84 -7.60
N ASP A 99 -14.70 -8.19 -8.89
CA ASP A 99 -13.95 -9.32 -9.45
C ASP A 99 -12.43 -9.17 -9.26
N VAL A 100 -11.92 -7.94 -9.36
CA VAL A 100 -10.48 -7.63 -9.19
C VAL A 100 -10.33 -6.46 -8.21
N GLN A 101 -9.29 -6.49 -7.38
CA GLN A 101 -8.95 -5.42 -6.42
C GLN A 101 -7.46 -5.10 -6.50
N ILE A 102 -7.09 -3.84 -6.31
CA ILE A 102 -5.67 -3.44 -6.25
C ILE A 102 -5.22 -3.05 -4.85
N GLY A 103 -3.97 -3.38 -4.52
CA GLY A 103 -3.25 -2.83 -3.37
C GLY A 103 -3.83 -3.20 -2.01
N MET A 104 -4.40 -4.40 -1.87
CA MET A 104 -4.82 -4.92 -0.56
C MET A 104 -3.62 -5.23 0.31
N GLN A 105 -3.66 -4.82 1.58
CA GLN A 105 -2.60 -5.08 2.54
C GLN A 105 -3.03 -6.14 3.57
N ASP A 106 -4.30 -6.13 3.99
CA ASP A 106 -4.85 -7.06 4.98
C ASP A 106 -5.29 -8.38 4.33
N LEU A 107 -4.32 -9.04 3.64
CA LEU A 107 -4.59 -10.28 2.88
C LEU A 107 -5.04 -11.43 3.78
N ILE A 108 -4.60 -11.47 5.04
CA ILE A 108 -4.98 -12.51 5.99
C ILE A 108 -6.49 -12.48 6.25
N ALA A 109 -7.03 -11.28 6.51
CA ALA A 109 -8.47 -11.12 6.74
C ALA A 109 -9.29 -11.40 5.47
N LEU A 110 -8.72 -11.18 4.30
CA LEU A 110 -9.37 -11.35 3.00
C LEU A 110 -9.14 -12.75 2.39
N GLU A 111 -8.30 -13.61 2.99
CA GLU A 111 -7.95 -14.92 2.44
C GLU A 111 -9.17 -15.74 1.94
N PRO A 112 -10.27 -15.89 2.71
CA PRO A 112 -11.41 -16.68 2.27
C PRO A 112 -12.13 -16.11 1.04
N SER A 113 -11.93 -14.82 0.76
CA SER A 113 -12.62 -14.08 -0.31
C SER A 113 -11.78 -13.92 -1.58
N LEU A 114 -10.52 -14.39 -1.57
CA LEU A 114 -9.59 -14.20 -2.68
C LEU A 114 -9.21 -15.52 -3.36
N ALA A 115 -9.05 -15.47 -4.67
CA ALA A 115 -8.55 -16.58 -5.47
C ALA A 115 -7.03 -16.70 -5.36
N THR A 116 -6.53 -17.94 -5.40
CA THR A 116 -5.10 -18.23 -5.36
C THR A 116 -4.48 -18.15 -6.76
N TRP A 117 -3.29 -17.59 -6.85
CA TRP A 117 -2.45 -17.62 -8.04
C TRP A 117 -1.59 -18.87 -8.08
N THR A 118 -1.34 -19.42 -9.28
CA THR A 118 -0.51 -20.59 -9.51
C THR A 118 0.92 -20.23 -9.90
N ASP A 119 1.88 -21.11 -9.73
CA ASP A 119 3.28 -20.90 -10.14
C ASP A 119 3.41 -20.54 -11.63
N ALA A 120 2.56 -21.13 -12.48
CA ALA A 120 2.56 -20.87 -13.91
C ALA A 120 2.13 -19.41 -14.22
N GLU A 121 1.17 -18.86 -13.45
CA GLU A 121 0.72 -17.48 -13.56
C GLU A 121 1.76 -16.50 -13.00
N LEU A 122 2.61 -16.95 -12.08
CA LEU A 122 3.61 -16.13 -11.38
C LEU A 122 5.01 -16.19 -12.01
N LYS A 123 5.18 -16.91 -13.10
CA LYS A 123 6.51 -17.16 -13.73
C LYS A 123 7.31 -15.91 -14.09
N ASP A 124 6.63 -14.80 -14.38
CA ASP A 124 7.23 -13.53 -14.82
C ASP A 124 7.57 -12.59 -13.65
N PHE A 125 7.21 -12.96 -12.41
CA PHE A 125 7.49 -12.16 -11.21
C PHE A 125 8.84 -12.53 -10.60
N LEU A 126 9.58 -11.53 -10.07
CA LEU A 126 10.89 -11.73 -9.42
C LEU A 126 10.77 -12.43 -8.07
N CYS A 127 9.69 -12.15 -7.33
CA CYS A 127 9.42 -12.77 -6.03
C CYS A 127 8.03 -13.43 -6.03
N PRO A 128 7.87 -14.62 -6.65
CA PRO A 128 6.56 -15.25 -6.81
C PRO A 128 5.90 -15.65 -5.49
N THR A 129 6.67 -15.77 -4.39
CA THR A 129 6.16 -16.14 -3.06
C THR A 129 5.99 -14.97 -2.10
N CYS A 130 6.31 -13.74 -2.54
CA CYS A 130 6.15 -12.56 -1.69
C CYS A 130 4.66 -12.31 -1.37
N GLY A 131 4.37 -12.03 -0.10
CA GLY A 131 3.01 -11.81 0.37
C GLY A 131 2.15 -13.06 0.51
N ALA A 132 2.77 -14.26 0.56
CA ALA A 132 2.05 -15.50 0.78
C ALA A 132 1.27 -15.48 2.11
N VAL A 133 0.04 -16.00 2.09
CA VAL A 133 -0.79 -16.24 3.27
C VAL A 133 -1.07 -17.74 3.35
N ASN A 134 -0.62 -18.40 4.42
CA ASN A 134 -0.74 -19.85 4.58
C ASN A 134 -0.23 -20.63 3.35
N GLY A 135 0.88 -20.16 2.76
CA GLY A 135 1.48 -20.75 1.55
C GLY A 135 0.72 -20.47 0.24
N LYS A 136 -0.35 -19.66 0.26
CA LYS A 136 -1.12 -19.27 -0.94
C LYS A 136 -0.74 -17.86 -1.36
N ILE A 137 -0.60 -17.64 -2.66
CA ILE A 137 -0.44 -16.30 -3.22
C ILE A 137 -1.80 -15.76 -3.62
N LEU A 138 -2.26 -14.74 -2.91
CA LEU A 138 -3.60 -14.14 -3.06
C LEU A 138 -3.56 -12.81 -3.83
N GLN A 139 -2.36 -12.24 -3.97
CA GLN A 139 -2.12 -10.97 -4.66
C GLN A 139 -0.88 -11.11 -5.54
N LEU A 140 -0.91 -10.55 -6.75
CA LEU A 140 0.26 -10.51 -7.64
C LEU A 140 1.39 -9.69 -6.97
N PRO A 141 2.60 -10.24 -6.80
CA PRO A 141 3.72 -9.53 -6.16
C PRO A 141 4.43 -8.60 -7.16
N THR A 142 3.70 -7.59 -7.65
CA THR A 142 4.09 -6.80 -8.82
C THR A 142 5.14 -5.75 -8.52
N ASN A 143 5.03 -5.06 -7.37
CA ASN A 143 5.85 -3.89 -7.11
C ASN A 143 6.65 -4.05 -5.82
N THR A 144 7.88 -3.52 -5.84
CA THR A 144 8.64 -3.24 -4.62
C THR A 144 8.54 -1.74 -4.33
N GLN A 145 8.45 -1.41 -3.05
CA GLN A 145 8.47 -0.04 -2.55
C GLN A 145 9.45 0.05 -1.38
N THR A 146 10.11 1.19 -1.25
CA THR A 146 10.94 1.53 -0.08
C THR A 146 10.17 2.49 0.80
N ILE A 147 10.11 2.24 2.11
CA ILE A 147 9.33 3.07 3.04
C ILE A 147 9.82 2.97 4.49
N PRO A 148 10.23 4.12 5.11
CA PRO A 148 10.35 5.42 4.46
C PRO A 148 11.74 5.67 3.85
N ASN A 149 11.77 6.55 2.87
CA ASN A 149 12.95 7.34 2.51
C ASN A 149 12.84 8.71 3.19
N VAL A 150 13.92 9.41 3.41
CA VAL A 150 13.88 10.80 3.90
C VAL A 150 14.09 11.75 2.73
N TYR A 151 13.00 12.38 2.28
CA TYR A 151 13.07 13.49 1.34
C TYR A 151 13.41 14.76 2.12
N TYR A 152 14.31 15.60 1.57
CA TYR A 152 14.69 16.83 2.25
C TYR A 152 14.78 18.01 1.30
N ASN A 153 14.53 19.19 1.84
CA ASN A 153 14.63 20.46 1.13
C ASN A 153 16.06 20.98 1.23
N LYS A 154 16.81 20.92 0.13
CA LYS A 154 18.22 21.36 0.03
C LYS A 154 18.40 22.83 0.43
N LYS A 155 17.45 23.70 0.07
CA LYS A 155 17.52 25.14 0.41
C LYS A 155 17.39 25.37 1.92
N LEU A 156 16.47 24.65 2.58
CA LEU A 156 16.30 24.76 4.03
C LEU A 156 17.51 24.20 4.78
N PHE A 157 18.11 23.10 4.28
CA PHE A 157 19.36 22.57 4.81
C PHE A 157 20.51 23.59 4.70
N GLN A 158 20.68 24.17 3.51
CA GLN A 158 21.70 25.21 3.29
C GLN A 158 21.49 26.43 4.20
N GLN A 159 20.24 26.91 4.37
CA GLN A 159 19.90 28.02 5.27
C GLN A 159 20.21 27.70 6.74
N ALA A 160 20.13 26.44 7.13
CA ALA A 160 20.49 25.95 8.45
C ALA A 160 22.00 25.67 8.61
N GLY A 161 22.82 25.86 7.55
CA GLY A 161 24.23 25.56 7.57
C GLY A 161 24.55 24.05 7.53
N ILE A 162 23.65 23.26 6.94
CA ILE A 162 23.85 21.81 6.74
C ILE A 162 24.33 21.62 5.30
N ALA A 163 25.57 21.16 5.13
CA ALA A 163 26.19 21.01 3.81
C ALA A 163 25.82 19.67 3.14
N GLU A 164 25.72 18.60 3.91
CA GLU A 164 25.47 17.23 3.43
C GLU A 164 24.38 16.55 4.28
N PRO A 165 23.63 15.60 3.72
CA PRO A 165 22.71 14.78 4.50
C PRO A 165 23.42 14.01 5.62
N PRO A 166 22.74 13.79 6.77
CA PRO A 166 23.31 13.08 7.91
C PRO A 166 23.58 11.61 7.56
N LYS A 167 24.70 11.07 8.03
CA LYS A 167 25.11 9.67 7.81
C LYS A 167 24.82 8.80 9.03
N THR A 168 24.72 9.41 10.23
CA THR A 168 24.39 8.73 11.47
C THR A 168 23.16 9.34 12.13
N TYR A 169 22.51 8.57 13.01
CA TYR A 169 21.36 9.08 13.76
C TYR A 169 21.73 10.29 14.64
N ALA A 170 22.96 10.30 15.19
CA ALA A 170 23.45 11.44 15.96
C ALA A 170 23.57 12.71 15.09
N GLU A 171 24.05 12.59 13.85
CA GLU A 171 24.10 13.70 12.90
C GLU A 171 22.69 14.17 12.51
N LEU A 172 21.73 13.24 12.31
CA LEU A 172 20.33 13.58 12.04
C LEU A 172 19.72 14.45 13.15
N LEU A 173 19.99 14.11 14.42
CA LEU A 173 19.53 14.90 15.57
C LEU A 173 20.20 16.28 15.63
N ALA A 174 21.51 16.35 15.35
CA ALA A 174 22.23 17.62 15.29
C ALA A 174 21.69 18.53 14.18
N ASP A 175 21.38 17.97 13.03
CA ASP A 175 20.79 18.73 11.90
C ASP A 175 19.35 19.15 12.18
N ALA A 176 18.55 18.30 12.83
CA ALA A 176 17.22 18.67 13.30
C ALA A 176 17.25 19.86 14.28
N GLU A 177 18.25 19.90 15.18
CA GLU A 177 18.43 21.03 16.10
C GLU A 177 18.85 22.33 15.36
N LYS A 178 19.75 22.25 14.37
CA LYS A 178 20.11 23.41 13.53
C LYS A 178 18.89 23.97 12.79
N LEU A 179 18.06 23.11 12.19
CA LEU A 179 16.83 23.50 11.50
C LEU A 179 15.87 24.19 12.47
N LYS A 180 15.61 23.57 13.62
CA LYS A 180 14.74 24.13 14.66
C LYS A 180 15.24 25.48 15.16
N ALA A 181 16.54 25.66 15.38
CA ALA A 181 17.15 26.92 15.78
C ALA A 181 16.94 28.05 14.74
N LYS A 182 16.69 27.71 13.48
CA LYS A 182 16.31 28.65 12.41
C LYS A 182 14.80 28.82 12.28
N GLY A 183 13.99 28.27 13.18
CA GLY A 183 12.53 28.31 13.12
C GLY A 183 11.92 27.41 12.03
N VAL A 184 12.69 26.49 11.48
CA VAL A 184 12.23 25.52 10.48
C VAL A 184 11.78 24.24 11.18
N THR A 185 10.57 23.75 10.87
CA THR A 185 10.11 22.44 11.34
C THR A 185 11.01 21.34 10.75
N PRO A 186 11.71 20.54 11.58
CA PRO A 186 12.60 19.51 11.05
C PRO A 186 11.88 18.45 10.24
N PHE A 187 10.82 17.84 10.79
CA PHE A 187 10.05 16.80 10.12
C PHE A 187 8.61 17.23 9.86
N VAL A 188 8.19 17.18 8.59
CA VAL A 188 6.76 17.27 8.24
C VAL A 188 6.07 16.01 8.72
N SER A 189 4.93 16.17 9.37
CA SER A 189 4.10 15.09 9.90
C SER A 189 2.64 15.29 9.53
N GLY A 190 1.82 14.29 9.74
CA GLY A 190 0.38 14.32 9.44
C GLY A 190 -0.39 13.21 10.07
N GLY A 191 -1.64 13.12 9.74
CA GLY A 191 -2.53 12.07 10.22
C GLY A 191 -2.23 10.70 9.62
N VAL A 192 -2.98 9.72 10.08
CA VAL A 192 -2.93 8.33 9.64
C VAL A 192 -1.49 7.79 9.71
N PHE A 193 -1.00 7.22 8.60
CA PHE A 193 0.31 6.57 8.55
C PHE A 193 1.50 7.56 8.55
N VAL A 194 1.31 8.82 8.18
CA VAL A 194 2.42 9.79 8.00
C VAL A 194 3.23 9.99 9.28
N THR A 195 2.55 10.14 10.43
CA THR A 195 3.20 10.32 11.72
C THR A 195 4.06 9.12 12.12
N SER A 196 3.70 7.90 11.68
CA SER A 196 4.44 6.68 12.03
C SER A 196 5.73 6.48 11.22
N GLN A 197 5.97 7.24 10.15
CA GLN A 197 7.10 6.99 9.25
C GLN A 197 8.47 7.08 9.93
N PRO A 198 8.78 8.10 10.76
CA PRO A 198 10.03 8.09 11.52
C PRO A 198 10.17 6.89 12.45
N TRP A 199 9.07 6.43 13.07
CA TRP A 199 9.10 5.24 13.91
C TRP A 199 9.37 3.97 13.09
N THR A 200 8.71 3.80 11.96
CA THR A 200 8.99 2.71 11.01
C THR A 200 10.46 2.69 10.58
N ALA A 201 11.04 3.86 10.29
CA ALA A 201 12.45 3.99 9.93
C ALA A 201 13.40 3.59 11.07
N ILE A 202 13.14 4.03 12.29
CA ILE A 202 13.92 3.67 13.48
C ILE A 202 13.80 2.16 13.74
N LEU A 203 12.60 1.57 13.59
CA LEU A 203 12.43 0.12 13.71
C LEU A 203 13.20 -0.66 12.64
N ALA A 204 13.31 -0.13 11.44
CA ALA A 204 14.12 -0.74 10.39
C ALA A 204 15.60 -0.79 10.75
N THR A 205 16.18 0.31 11.28
CA THR A 205 17.60 0.40 11.62
C THR A 205 17.96 -0.27 12.95
N ASP A 206 17.08 -0.20 13.95
CA ASP A 206 17.40 -0.61 15.32
C ASP A 206 16.91 -2.00 15.68
N LEU A 207 15.78 -2.43 15.07
CA LEU A 207 15.15 -3.71 15.35
C LEU A 207 15.34 -4.71 14.21
N TYR A 208 14.84 -4.41 13.01
CA TYR A 208 14.87 -5.34 11.89
C TYR A 208 16.25 -5.58 11.30
N ALA A 209 17.15 -4.61 11.38
CA ALA A 209 18.56 -4.80 11.02
C ALA A 209 19.21 -5.94 11.81
N LYS A 210 18.76 -6.19 13.04
CA LYS A 210 19.29 -7.21 13.95
C LYS A 210 18.39 -8.44 14.06
N THR A 211 17.09 -8.28 13.88
CA THR A 211 16.07 -9.32 14.05
C THR A 211 15.05 -9.19 12.91
N PRO A 212 15.42 -9.56 11.68
CA PRO A 212 14.54 -9.38 10.51
C PRO A 212 13.26 -10.24 10.57
N ASP A 213 13.23 -11.27 11.38
CA ASP A 213 12.09 -12.15 11.63
C ASP A 213 11.26 -11.75 12.87
N TRP A 214 11.43 -10.54 13.38
CA TRP A 214 10.77 -10.08 14.63
C TRP A 214 9.24 -10.25 14.57
N MET A 215 8.61 -9.87 13.46
CA MET A 215 7.15 -9.99 13.31
C MET A 215 6.70 -11.46 13.28
N THR A 216 7.46 -12.32 12.60
CA THR A 216 7.21 -13.78 12.62
C THR A 216 7.29 -14.33 14.05
N ARG A 217 8.27 -13.91 14.82
CA ARG A 217 8.41 -14.29 16.24
C ARG A 217 7.27 -13.72 17.10
N ARG A 218 6.80 -12.48 16.80
CA ARG A 218 5.63 -11.90 17.49
C ARG A 218 4.37 -12.72 17.22
N ARG A 219 4.17 -13.14 15.98
CA ARG A 219 3.03 -14.00 15.60
C ARG A 219 3.06 -15.38 16.30
N LYS A 220 4.24 -15.90 16.57
CA LYS A 220 4.43 -17.14 17.34
C LYS A 220 4.33 -16.95 18.86
N GLY A 221 4.17 -15.72 19.34
CA GLY A 221 4.15 -15.40 20.77
C GLY A 221 5.51 -15.42 21.46
N GLU A 222 6.62 -15.50 20.69
CA GLU A 222 7.99 -15.57 21.21
C GLU A 222 8.48 -14.20 21.73
N VAL A 223 7.94 -13.11 21.23
CA VAL A 223 8.24 -11.73 21.62
C VAL A 223 6.94 -10.93 21.80
N LYS A 224 7.02 -9.84 22.58
CA LYS A 224 5.93 -8.88 22.79
C LYS A 224 6.44 -7.47 22.52
N PHE A 225 5.53 -6.54 22.15
CA PHE A 225 5.89 -5.14 21.93
C PHE A 225 6.50 -4.50 23.19
N ALA A 226 5.83 -4.61 24.33
CA ALA A 226 6.30 -4.06 25.60
C ALA A 226 7.45 -4.87 26.24
N GLY A 227 7.55 -6.16 25.91
CA GLY A 227 8.55 -7.07 26.47
C GLY A 227 9.91 -7.06 25.77
N ASP A 228 10.02 -6.45 24.61
CA ASP A 228 11.28 -6.44 23.84
C ASP A 228 12.06 -5.15 24.09
N PRO A 229 13.30 -5.24 24.65
CA PRO A 229 14.12 -4.06 24.93
C PRO A 229 14.50 -3.24 23.68
N ALA A 230 14.70 -3.89 22.52
CA ALA A 230 15.04 -3.20 21.27
C ALA A 230 13.83 -2.43 20.72
N MET A 231 12.62 -3.03 20.78
CA MET A 231 11.38 -2.36 20.46
C MET A 231 11.16 -1.13 21.34
N LYS A 232 11.36 -1.28 22.66
CA LYS A 232 11.21 -0.18 23.62
C LYS A 232 12.22 0.95 23.34
N ALA A 233 13.48 0.62 23.10
CA ALA A 233 14.51 1.61 22.80
C ALA A 233 14.23 2.36 21.49
N ALA A 234 13.82 1.65 20.43
CA ALA A 234 13.42 2.25 19.15
C ALA A 234 12.20 3.17 19.30
N THR A 235 11.20 2.74 20.09
CA THR A 235 10.01 3.55 20.36
C THR A 235 10.35 4.80 21.19
N GLN A 236 11.32 4.70 22.13
CA GLN A 236 11.79 5.85 22.88
C GLN A 236 12.50 6.87 21.98
N LYS A 237 13.35 6.43 21.04
CA LYS A 237 13.95 7.34 20.04
C LYS A 237 12.89 8.11 19.27
N PHE A 238 11.80 7.44 18.86
CA PHE A 238 10.70 8.11 18.16
C PHE A 238 9.98 9.13 19.05
N ALA A 239 9.64 8.77 20.29
CA ALA A 239 9.01 9.68 21.24
C ALA A 239 9.89 10.91 21.55
N ASP A 240 11.21 10.71 21.61
CA ASP A 240 12.19 11.77 21.83
C ASP A 240 12.22 12.81 20.68
N LEU A 241 11.97 12.41 19.43
CA LEU A 241 11.85 13.36 18.31
C LEU A 241 10.67 14.35 18.54
N ALA A 242 9.56 13.84 19.04
CA ALA A 242 8.40 14.67 19.36
C ALA A 242 8.65 15.53 20.62
N ALA A 243 9.22 14.95 21.68
CA ALA A 243 9.57 15.64 22.92
C ALA A 243 10.55 16.81 22.69
N LYS A 244 11.50 16.62 21.77
CA LYS A 244 12.43 17.67 21.35
C LYS A 244 11.80 18.70 20.40
N GLY A 245 10.55 18.51 19.98
CA GLY A 245 9.84 19.40 19.08
C GLY A 245 10.35 19.36 17.64
N TYR A 246 10.95 18.24 17.21
CA TYR A 246 11.36 18.02 15.82
C TYR A 246 10.19 17.58 14.95
N ILE A 247 9.13 17.01 15.54
CA ILE A 247 7.84 16.72 14.94
C ILE A 247 6.81 17.71 15.51
N ASP A 248 6.16 18.47 14.65
CA ASP A 248 5.11 19.40 15.10
C ASP A 248 3.80 18.66 15.36
N LYS A 249 3.46 18.45 16.63
CA LYS A 249 2.23 17.79 17.05
C LYS A 249 0.95 18.43 16.54
N ARG A 250 0.96 19.70 16.10
CA ARG A 250 -0.20 20.37 15.51
C ARG A 250 -0.51 19.85 14.09
N GLN A 251 0.45 19.16 13.45
CA GLN A 251 0.29 18.62 12.10
C GLN A 251 -0.31 17.20 12.08
N ILE A 252 -0.32 16.47 13.20
CA ILE A 252 -0.79 15.07 13.24
C ILE A 252 -2.26 14.87 12.83
N GLY A 253 -3.06 15.92 12.82
CA GLY A 253 -4.45 15.91 12.31
C GLY A 253 -4.59 16.24 10.82
N GLN A 254 -3.50 16.58 10.12
CA GLN A 254 -3.56 16.89 8.69
C GLN A 254 -3.69 15.59 7.88
N ASP A 255 -4.55 15.61 6.85
CA ASP A 255 -4.65 14.50 5.90
C ASP A 255 -3.38 14.36 5.04
N TYR A 256 -3.20 13.19 4.44
CA TYR A 256 -2.01 12.88 3.62
C TYR A 256 -1.79 13.89 2.48
N PRO A 257 -2.78 14.30 1.67
CA PRO A 257 -2.58 15.31 0.64
C PRO A 257 -2.03 16.63 1.18
N LYS A 258 -2.54 17.11 2.32
CA LYS A 258 -2.06 18.36 2.94
C LYS A 258 -0.63 18.26 3.46
N THR A 259 -0.21 17.09 3.97
CA THR A 259 1.19 16.89 4.37
C THR A 259 2.14 16.92 3.18
N GLN A 260 1.74 16.33 2.07
CA GLN A 260 2.48 16.38 0.82
C GLN A 260 2.62 17.84 0.33
N GLU A 261 1.51 18.57 0.28
CA GLU A 261 1.50 19.99 -0.06
C GLU A 261 2.35 20.84 0.90
N ALA A 262 2.32 20.53 2.19
CA ALA A 262 3.11 21.26 3.20
C ALA A 262 4.62 21.09 2.93
N PHE A 263 5.11 19.89 2.64
CA PHE A 263 6.50 19.66 2.29
C PHE A 263 6.88 20.34 0.98
N LEU A 264 6.09 20.16 -0.08
CA LEU A 264 6.30 20.81 -1.38
C LEU A 264 6.19 22.35 -1.32
N GLY A 265 5.44 22.88 -0.35
CA GLY A 265 5.36 24.31 -0.03
C GLY A 265 6.46 24.83 0.91
N GLY A 266 7.46 24.01 1.26
CA GLY A 266 8.58 24.40 2.11
C GLY A 266 8.23 24.62 3.59
N LYS A 267 7.16 23.98 4.10
CA LYS A 267 6.71 24.12 5.51
C LYS A 267 7.48 23.26 6.50
N GLY A 268 8.43 22.48 6.02
CA GLY A 268 9.35 21.68 6.83
C GLY A 268 10.51 21.17 6.00
N ALA A 269 11.59 20.77 6.66
CA ALA A 269 12.85 20.47 6.01
C ALA A 269 12.98 19.01 5.55
N MET A 270 12.40 18.08 6.26
CA MET A 270 12.46 16.63 5.98
C MET A 270 11.07 16.03 5.96
N TYR A 271 10.85 15.07 5.06
CA TYR A 271 9.59 14.34 4.90
C TYR A 271 9.89 12.85 4.75
N PRO A 272 9.88 12.08 5.84
CA PRO A 272 9.96 10.63 5.78
C PRO A 272 8.73 10.06 5.10
N MET A 273 8.90 9.46 3.92
CA MET A 273 7.78 8.98 3.09
C MET A 273 8.22 7.83 2.17
N GLY A 274 7.24 7.06 1.71
CA GLY A 274 7.47 5.98 0.76
C GLY A 274 7.97 6.46 -0.60
N SER A 275 8.51 5.52 -1.39
CA SER A 275 9.06 5.80 -2.72
C SER A 275 8.07 6.50 -3.65
N TRP A 276 6.77 6.26 -3.50
CA TRP A 276 5.71 6.88 -4.30
C TRP A 276 5.71 8.41 -4.27
N PHE A 277 6.20 9.04 -3.20
CA PHE A 277 6.29 10.48 -3.13
C PHE A 277 7.26 11.07 -4.18
N ALA A 278 8.22 10.29 -4.65
CA ALA A 278 9.16 10.76 -5.67
C ALA A 278 8.46 11.21 -6.96
N ALA A 279 7.35 10.58 -7.34
CA ALA A 279 6.57 10.97 -8.51
C ALA A 279 5.95 12.36 -8.35
N ALA A 280 5.38 12.67 -7.19
CA ALA A 280 4.84 14.00 -6.89
C ALA A 280 5.96 15.06 -6.77
N ALA A 281 7.09 14.68 -6.19
CA ALA A 281 8.27 15.53 -6.08
C ALA A 281 8.82 15.91 -7.47
N ASP A 282 8.92 14.95 -8.39
CA ASP A 282 9.39 15.17 -9.77
C ASP A 282 8.45 16.04 -10.62
N GLN A 283 7.14 16.01 -10.30
CA GLN A 283 6.15 16.86 -10.96
C GLN A 283 6.07 18.26 -10.34
N SER A 284 6.70 18.49 -9.19
CA SER A 284 6.67 19.77 -8.48
C SER A 284 7.70 20.76 -9.01
N PRO A 285 7.47 22.08 -8.83
CA PRO A 285 8.50 23.09 -9.10
C PRO A 285 9.76 22.94 -8.24
N MET A 286 9.69 22.17 -7.15
CA MET A 286 10.80 21.95 -6.22
C MET A 286 11.70 20.76 -6.59
N LYS A 287 11.45 20.03 -7.65
CA LYS A 287 12.14 18.77 -7.99
C LYS A 287 13.67 18.83 -7.90
N ASP A 288 14.27 19.94 -8.29
CA ASP A 288 15.73 20.13 -8.26
C ASP A 288 16.25 20.50 -6.86
N ASP A 289 15.39 21.02 -5.99
CA ASP A 289 15.67 21.38 -4.60
C ASP A 289 15.38 20.26 -3.61
N ILE A 290 14.81 19.13 -4.07
CA ILE A 290 14.57 17.95 -3.24
C ILE A 290 15.75 16.99 -3.36
N GLY A 291 16.29 16.58 -2.22
CA GLY A 291 17.22 15.47 -2.12
C GLY A 291 16.60 14.31 -1.37
N VAL A 292 17.26 13.15 -1.41
CA VAL A 292 16.80 11.93 -0.74
C VAL A 292 17.99 11.27 -0.04
N PHE A 293 17.76 10.78 1.18
CA PHE A 293 18.73 9.94 1.89
C PHE A 293 18.00 8.83 2.67
N PRO A 294 18.64 7.69 2.96
CA PRO A 294 18.07 6.65 3.80
C PRO A 294 18.05 7.14 5.25
N TRP A 295 17.08 6.69 6.05
CA TRP A 295 17.11 6.97 7.49
C TRP A 295 18.42 6.45 8.08
N PRO A 296 19.23 7.29 8.76
CA PRO A 296 20.54 6.86 9.21
C PRO A 296 20.48 6.00 10.48
N SER A 297 21.25 4.93 10.51
CA SER A 297 21.48 4.12 11.69
C SER A 297 22.47 4.81 12.65
N ASP A 298 22.65 4.26 13.85
CA ASP A 298 23.61 4.79 14.83
C ASP A 298 25.06 4.71 14.33
N ASP A 299 25.40 3.66 13.59
CA ASP A 299 26.75 3.37 13.06
C ASP A 299 26.96 3.80 11.60
N GLY A 300 25.94 4.35 10.96
CA GLY A 300 25.99 4.77 9.56
C GLY A 300 25.79 3.63 8.55
N SER A 301 25.49 2.41 9.01
CA SER A 301 25.18 1.29 8.11
C SER A 301 23.85 1.53 7.38
N LEU A 302 23.84 1.18 6.10
CA LEU A 302 22.60 1.27 5.29
C LEU A 302 21.61 0.19 5.68
N HIS A 303 20.39 0.59 5.99
CA HIS A 303 19.24 -0.30 6.14
C HIS A 303 18.04 0.31 5.43
N MET A 304 17.60 -0.33 4.35
CA MET A 304 16.51 0.18 3.51
C MET A 304 15.24 -0.65 3.75
N PRO A 305 14.25 -0.09 4.45
CA PRO A 305 12.98 -0.79 4.64
C PRO A 305 12.24 -0.91 3.30
N THR A 306 11.92 -2.17 2.93
CA THR A 306 11.27 -2.50 1.67
C THR A 306 10.17 -3.51 1.88
N PHE A 307 9.15 -3.45 1.03
CA PHE A 307 8.17 -4.53 0.88
C PHE A 307 7.85 -4.77 -0.60
N THR A 308 7.44 -5.98 -0.92
CA THR A 308 6.98 -6.36 -2.27
C THR A 308 5.53 -6.81 -2.17
N GLY A 309 4.67 -6.21 -2.97
CA GLY A 309 3.23 -6.46 -2.96
C GLY A 309 2.47 -5.42 -3.77
N GLY A 310 1.26 -5.08 -3.33
CA GLY A 310 0.49 -3.97 -3.89
C GLY A 310 -0.07 -4.20 -5.30
N GLY A 311 0.02 -5.43 -5.81
CA GLY A 311 -0.56 -5.80 -7.09
C GLY A 311 -2.06 -6.12 -7.02
N LEU A 312 -2.55 -6.84 -8.03
CA LEU A 312 -3.96 -7.19 -8.13
C LEU A 312 -4.28 -8.52 -7.44
N SER A 313 -5.38 -8.54 -6.71
CA SER A 313 -6.06 -9.74 -6.22
C SER A 313 -7.31 -9.99 -7.05
N VAL A 314 -7.78 -11.24 -7.08
CA VAL A 314 -9.02 -11.65 -7.76
C VAL A 314 -9.96 -12.24 -6.71
N SER A 315 -11.24 -11.85 -6.74
CA SER A 315 -12.27 -12.42 -5.87
C SER A 315 -12.45 -13.90 -6.13
N ALA A 316 -12.54 -14.72 -5.06
CA ALA A 316 -12.87 -16.14 -5.17
C ALA A 316 -14.25 -16.38 -5.79
N THR A 317 -15.13 -15.37 -5.74
CA THR A 317 -16.49 -15.40 -6.29
C THR A 317 -16.63 -14.59 -7.59
N ALA A 318 -15.51 -14.30 -8.28
CA ALA A 318 -15.52 -13.58 -9.55
C ALA A 318 -16.44 -14.26 -10.56
N LYS A 319 -17.34 -13.49 -11.17
CA LYS A 319 -18.37 -13.99 -12.11
C LYS A 319 -17.77 -14.69 -13.32
N ASN A 320 -16.61 -14.21 -13.77
CA ASN A 320 -15.80 -14.84 -14.80
C ASN A 320 -14.35 -14.87 -14.34
N MET A 321 -13.95 -15.92 -13.61
CA MET A 321 -12.62 -16.10 -13.05
C MET A 321 -11.53 -16.01 -14.12
N ALA A 322 -11.74 -16.59 -15.30
CA ALA A 322 -10.74 -16.58 -16.37
C ALA A 322 -10.51 -15.16 -16.90
N ALA A 323 -11.59 -14.38 -17.12
CA ALA A 323 -11.48 -13.00 -17.56
C ALA A 323 -10.87 -12.10 -16.49
N ALA A 324 -11.23 -12.27 -15.21
CA ALA A 324 -10.69 -11.51 -14.09
C ALA A 324 -9.17 -11.74 -13.95
N LYS A 325 -8.71 -12.99 -13.98
CA LYS A 325 -7.28 -13.32 -13.94
C LYS A 325 -6.54 -12.83 -15.18
N LYS A 326 -7.12 -12.98 -16.37
CA LYS A 326 -6.55 -12.47 -17.62
C LYS A 326 -6.35 -10.96 -17.56
N PHE A 327 -7.39 -10.23 -17.10
CA PHE A 327 -7.32 -8.79 -16.93
C PHE A 327 -6.21 -8.41 -15.91
N ALA A 328 -6.19 -9.05 -14.75
CA ALA A 328 -5.23 -8.76 -13.70
C ALA A 328 -3.78 -8.97 -14.16
N LEU A 329 -3.49 -10.07 -14.85
CA LEU A 329 -2.16 -10.33 -15.42
C LEU A 329 -1.80 -9.33 -16.52
N ALA A 330 -2.73 -9.07 -17.47
CA ALA A 330 -2.49 -8.09 -18.52
C ALA A 330 -2.23 -6.68 -17.94
N PHE A 331 -3.00 -6.26 -16.93
CA PHE A 331 -2.81 -4.98 -16.26
C PHE A 331 -1.43 -4.88 -15.62
N GLN A 332 -0.94 -5.96 -14.99
CA GLN A 332 0.31 -5.94 -14.21
C GLN A 332 1.56 -6.28 -15.02
N LEU A 333 1.44 -6.82 -16.24
CA LEU A 333 2.58 -7.23 -17.06
C LEU A 333 2.74 -6.40 -18.33
N THR A 334 1.74 -5.59 -18.70
CA THR A 334 1.85 -4.69 -19.87
C THR A 334 2.87 -3.59 -19.59
N LYS A 335 3.87 -3.45 -20.44
CA LYS A 335 4.97 -2.49 -20.26
C LYS A 335 4.47 -1.06 -20.10
N GLU A 336 3.48 -0.64 -20.90
CA GLU A 336 2.89 0.68 -20.83
C GLU A 336 2.23 0.97 -19.48
N ASN A 337 1.57 -0.03 -18.89
CA ASN A 337 1.00 0.09 -17.54
C ASN A 337 2.10 0.17 -16.47
N LEU A 338 3.15 -0.66 -16.59
CA LEU A 338 4.29 -0.61 -15.68
C LEU A 338 5.00 0.75 -15.77
N ASP A 339 5.29 1.25 -16.98
CA ASP A 339 5.90 2.55 -17.18
C ASP A 339 5.05 3.69 -16.60
N ALA A 340 3.73 3.61 -16.76
CA ALA A 340 2.80 4.57 -16.19
C ALA A 340 2.79 4.51 -14.65
N SER A 341 2.84 3.32 -14.06
CA SER A 341 2.91 3.17 -12.60
C SER A 341 4.21 3.71 -12.01
N VAL A 342 5.32 3.52 -12.70
CA VAL A 342 6.62 4.13 -12.33
C VAL A 342 6.52 5.66 -12.35
N LYS A 343 5.95 6.23 -13.42
CA LYS A 343 5.85 7.70 -13.57
C LYS A 343 4.83 8.33 -12.63
N ALA A 344 3.74 7.64 -12.36
CA ALA A 344 2.66 8.19 -11.51
C ALA A 344 2.93 7.99 -10.02
N ASP A 345 3.53 6.86 -9.62
CA ASP A 345 3.64 6.47 -8.21
C ASP A 345 5.01 5.91 -7.84
N ALA A 346 6.03 6.14 -8.67
CA ALA A 346 7.42 5.75 -8.42
C ALA A 346 7.58 4.31 -7.87
N LEU A 347 6.78 3.38 -8.40
CA LEU A 347 6.85 1.97 -8.07
C LEU A 347 8.09 1.34 -8.72
N PHE A 348 8.62 0.30 -8.10
CA PHE A 348 9.72 -0.50 -8.64
C PHE A 348 9.16 -1.87 -9.05
N PRO A 349 8.75 -2.05 -10.33
CA PRO A 349 8.15 -3.30 -10.78
C PRO A 349 9.07 -4.50 -10.56
N ALA A 350 8.59 -5.47 -9.79
CA ALA A 350 9.28 -6.72 -9.49
C ALA A 350 9.03 -7.77 -10.59
N ILE A 351 9.23 -7.37 -11.86
CA ILE A 351 8.96 -8.15 -13.06
C ILE A 351 10.27 -8.49 -13.74
N LYS A 352 10.44 -9.75 -14.17
CA LYS A 352 11.64 -10.22 -14.88
C LYS A 352 11.83 -9.47 -16.20
N GLY A 353 13.03 -8.96 -16.42
CA GLY A 353 13.39 -8.26 -17.66
C GLY A 353 12.82 -6.84 -17.80
N TYR A 354 12.09 -6.34 -16.80
CA TYR A 354 11.63 -4.96 -16.82
C TYR A 354 12.74 -3.98 -16.40
N SER A 355 12.76 -2.82 -17.04
CA SER A 355 13.60 -1.68 -16.67
C SER A 355 12.75 -0.42 -16.71
N PRO A 356 12.88 0.49 -15.71
CA PRO A 356 12.15 1.75 -15.68
C PRO A 356 12.43 2.63 -16.91
N PRO A 357 11.48 3.50 -17.28
CA PRO A 357 11.69 4.48 -18.34
C PRO A 357 12.89 5.40 -18.07
N SER A 358 13.67 5.73 -19.09
CA SER A 358 14.85 6.61 -18.97
C SER A 358 14.48 8.08 -18.68
N ASP A 359 13.25 8.48 -19.00
CA ASP A 359 12.69 9.82 -18.83
C ASP A 359 12.02 10.07 -17.48
N THR A 360 12.35 9.26 -16.45
CA THR A 360 11.96 9.52 -15.07
C THR A 360 12.69 10.73 -14.50
N GLY A 361 12.07 11.37 -13.48
CA GLY A 361 12.64 12.57 -12.88
C GLY A 361 13.83 12.33 -11.95
N PRO A 362 14.51 13.39 -11.49
CA PRO A 362 15.70 13.29 -10.67
C PRO A 362 15.44 12.69 -9.28
N VAL A 363 14.27 12.94 -8.69
CA VAL A 363 13.93 12.41 -7.36
C VAL A 363 13.66 10.90 -7.44
N PHE A 364 12.93 10.45 -8.46
CA PHE A 364 12.76 9.02 -8.72
C PHE A 364 14.11 8.32 -8.88
N LYS A 365 15.00 8.87 -9.73
CA LYS A 365 16.34 8.29 -9.93
C LYS A 365 17.11 8.16 -8.64
N ALA A 366 17.09 9.20 -7.79
CA ALA A 366 17.78 9.17 -6.50
C ALA A 366 17.24 8.06 -5.56
N VAL A 367 15.92 7.87 -5.48
CA VAL A 367 15.32 6.79 -4.67
C VAL A 367 15.62 5.44 -5.26
N TYR A 368 15.54 5.30 -6.58
CA TYR A 368 15.82 4.05 -7.29
C TYR A 368 17.28 3.62 -7.11
N ASP A 369 18.23 4.56 -7.23
CA ASP A 369 19.66 4.31 -7.01
C ASP A 369 19.95 3.88 -5.57
N LEU A 370 19.30 4.49 -4.58
CA LEU A 370 19.40 4.07 -3.17
C LEU A 370 18.89 2.64 -2.98
N TRP A 371 17.77 2.29 -3.60
CA TRP A 371 17.24 0.93 -3.55
C TRP A 371 18.16 -0.07 -4.22
N GLN A 372 18.71 0.25 -5.42
CA GLN A 372 19.67 -0.60 -6.12
C GLN A 372 20.94 -0.81 -5.28
N LYS A 373 21.43 0.25 -4.63
CA LYS A 373 22.54 0.15 -3.69
C LYS A 373 22.21 -0.79 -2.54
N ALA A 374 21.05 -0.62 -1.90
CA ALA A 374 20.64 -1.48 -0.79
C ALA A 374 20.50 -2.96 -1.20
N LEU A 375 20.02 -3.23 -2.43
CA LEU A 375 20.00 -4.59 -2.99
C LEU A 375 21.40 -5.16 -3.16
N SER A 376 22.32 -4.40 -3.74
CA SER A 376 23.69 -4.84 -3.99
C SER A 376 24.47 -5.09 -2.69
N GLU A 377 24.21 -4.31 -1.66
CA GLU A 377 24.81 -4.43 -0.32
C GLU A 377 24.07 -5.40 0.60
N LYS A 378 22.96 -6.01 0.13
CA LYS A 378 22.07 -6.85 0.96
C LYS A 378 21.56 -6.12 2.21
N ALA A 379 21.31 -4.85 2.08
CA ALA A 379 20.92 -3.93 3.15
C ALA A 379 19.39 -3.67 3.19
N THR A 380 18.61 -4.44 2.43
CA THR A 380 17.14 -4.36 2.53
C THR A 380 16.66 -5.07 3.78
N VAL A 381 15.70 -4.46 4.48
CA VAL A 381 15.05 -5.00 5.68
C VAL A 381 13.54 -4.90 5.52
N PRO A 382 12.74 -5.69 6.27
CA PRO A 382 11.29 -5.56 6.24
C PRO A 382 10.82 -4.15 6.62
N ALA A 383 9.76 -3.66 5.97
CA ALA A 383 9.14 -2.37 6.25
C ALA A 383 8.03 -2.51 7.29
N PHE A 384 8.37 -2.39 8.58
CA PHE A 384 7.46 -2.56 9.70
C PHE A 384 6.09 -1.91 9.45
N SER A 385 5.02 -2.65 9.67
CA SER A 385 3.62 -2.31 9.38
C SER A 385 3.19 -2.27 7.90
N TRP A 386 4.11 -2.50 6.96
CA TRP A 386 3.80 -2.46 5.53
C TRP A 386 3.91 -3.82 4.84
N GLU A 387 4.40 -4.84 5.53
CA GLU A 387 4.49 -6.19 5.00
C GLU A 387 3.10 -6.77 4.72
N ALA A 388 3.06 -7.70 3.75
CA ALA A 388 1.86 -8.47 3.42
C ALA A 388 2.10 -9.97 3.71
N GLY A 389 1.02 -10.73 3.82
CA GLY A 389 1.05 -12.16 4.01
C GLY A 389 1.46 -12.59 5.42
N ASP A 390 2.12 -13.75 5.53
CA ASP A 390 2.46 -14.39 6.81
C ASP A 390 3.45 -13.61 7.68
N VAL A 391 4.14 -12.63 7.10
CA VAL A 391 5.06 -11.73 7.81
C VAL A 391 4.42 -10.40 8.20
N ALA A 392 3.17 -10.17 7.84
CA ALA A 392 2.43 -8.96 8.19
C ALA A 392 1.98 -8.95 9.66
N MET A 393 1.60 -7.78 10.15
CA MET A 393 0.84 -7.65 11.39
C MET A 393 -0.48 -8.42 11.31
N LEU A 394 -1.07 -8.77 12.45
CA LEU A 394 -2.44 -9.31 12.49
C LEU A 394 -3.44 -8.29 11.91
N PRO A 395 -4.57 -8.75 11.37
CA PRO A 395 -5.61 -7.91 10.80
C PRO A 395 -6.01 -6.75 11.71
N GLY A 396 -6.04 -5.53 11.16
CA GLY A 396 -6.38 -4.31 11.91
C GLY A 396 -5.26 -3.72 12.78
N MET A 397 -4.17 -4.45 13.04
CA MET A 397 -3.06 -3.96 13.87
C MET A 397 -2.27 -2.83 13.22
N GLN A 398 -2.23 -2.76 11.89
CA GLN A 398 -1.59 -1.67 11.17
C GLN A 398 -2.18 -0.30 11.58
N GLY A 399 -3.50 -0.18 11.57
CA GLY A 399 -4.19 1.04 12.00
C GLY A 399 -3.94 1.38 13.48
N LYS A 400 -3.85 0.34 14.35
CA LYS A 400 -3.51 0.52 15.77
C LYS A 400 -2.08 1.03 15.95
N PHE A 401 -1.14 0.52 15.18
CA PHE A 401 0.25 1.01 15.18
C PHE A 401 0.31 2.48 14.74
N TRP A 402 -0.37 2.85 13.66
CA TRP A 402 -0.40 4.23 13.18
C TRP A 402 -1.03 5.20 14.18
N SER A 403 -2.17 4.84 14.79
CA SER A 403 -2.80 5.67 15.83
C SER A 403 -1.90 5.78 17.07
N THR A 404 -1.21 4.71 17.44
CA THR A 404 -0.26 4.72 18.58
C THR A 404 0.91 5.69 18.33
N ALA A 405 1.37 5.82 17.08
CA ALA A 405 2.37 6.84 16.74
C ALA A 405 1.85 8.27 16.99
N GLN A 406 0.58 8.54 16.68
CA GLN A 406 -0.04 9.83 17.00
C GLN A 406 -0.15 10.08 18.51
N ASP A 407 -0.54 9.06 19.27
CA ASP A 407 -0.61 9.14 20.74
C ASP A 407 0.76 9.43 21.37
N LEU A 408 1.83 8.84 20.84
CA LEU A 408 3.21 9.11 21.27
C LEU A 408 3.63 10.56 20.96
N VAL A 409 3.31 11.05 19.76
CA VAL A 409 3.66 12.42 19.34
C VAL A 409 2.85 13.47 20.10
N SER A 410 1.56 13.23 20.34
CA SER A 410 0.70 14.12 21.13
C SER A 410 1.07 14.13 22.62
N GLY A 411 1.68 13.03 23.11
CA GLY A 411 1.97 12.79 24.51
C GLY A 411 0.80 12.18 25.29
N GLU A 412 -0.23 11.66 24.59
CA GLU A 412 -1.36 10.96 25.20
C GLU A 412 -0.96 9.63 25.81
N LYS A 413 0.07 8.97 25.26
CA LYS A 413 0.65 7.74 25.81
C LYS A 413 2.15 7.89 26.04
N THR A 414 2.63 7.34 27.13
CA THR A 414 4.06 7.05 27.33
C THR A 414 4.46 5.85 26.47
N VAL A 415 5.77 5.64 26.28
CA VAL A 415 6.31 4.48 25.54
C VAL A 415 5.76 3.15 26.11
N ASP A 416 5.79 2.99 27.43
CA ASP A 416 5.29 1.77 28.08
C ASP A 416 3.79 1.57 27.87
N GLN A 417 3.01 2.64 27.95
CA GLN A 417 1.55 2.59 27.69
C GLN A 417 1.27 2.26 26.21
N ALA A 418 2.01 2.85 25.29
CA ALA A 418 1.87 2.62 23.86
C ALA A 418 2.16 1.16 23.47
N LEU A 419 3.27 0.62 23.94
CA LEU A 419 3.66 -0.77 23.65
C LEU A 419 2.74 -1.78 24.33
N SER A 420 2.30 -1.51 25.59
CA SER A 420 1.31 -2.34 26.27
C SER A 420 -0.06 -2.31 25.60
N PHE A 421 -0.45 -1.16 25.04
CA PHE A 421 -1.66 -1.04 24.24
C PHE A 421 -1.58 -1.93 22.97
N LEU A 422 -0.46 -1.88 22.25
CA LEU A 422 -0.27 -2.73 21.08
C LEU A 422 -0.31 -4.22 21.43
N ASP A 423 0.27 -4.64 22.56
CA ASP A 423 0.17 -6.03 23.03
C ASP A 423 -1.29 -6.40 23.36
N THR A 424 -2.02 -5.51 24.04
CA THR A 424 -3.43 -5.73 24.37
C THR A 424 -4.31 -5.87 23.13
N GLU A 425 -4.12 -5.01 22.14
CA GLU A 425 -4.87 -5.08 20.86
C GLU A 425 -4.49 -6.32 20.06
N TRP A 426 -3.22 -6.72 20.08
CA TRP A 426 -2.75 -7.95 19.45
C TRP A 426 -3.43 -9.20 20.03
N GLU A 427 -3.50 -9.32 21.36
CA GLU A 427 -4.13 -10.45 22.04
C GLU A 427 -5.67 -10.53 21.82
N LYS A 428 -6.31 -9.41 21.45
CA LYS A 428 -7.74 -9.40 21.07
C LYS A 428 -7.97 -9.89 19.63
N THR A 429 -6.96 -9.80 18.79
CA THR A 429 -7.07 -10.10 17.35
C THR A 429 -6.62 -11.52 17.03
N GLY A 430 -5.70 -12.09 17.76
CA GLY A 430 -5.17 -13.45 17.65
C GLY A 430 -5.82 -14.36 18.65
#